data_7113372ca3a5501697146c7532645db6
#
_entry.id   7113372ca3a5501697146c7532645db6
#
_cell.length_a   1.000
_cell.length_b   1.000
_cell.length_c   1.000
_cell.angle_alpha   90.00
_cell.angle_beta   90.00
_cell.angle_gamma   90.00
#
_symmetry.space_group_name_H-M   'P 1'
#
loop_
_entity.id
_entity.type
_entity.pdbx_description
1 polymer ?
#
loop_
_entity_poly.entity_id
_entity_poly.type
_entity_poly.pdbx_seq_one_letter_code
_entity_poly.pdbx_strand_id
1 'polypeptide(L)'
;MKLFRLAAVVCCMVISPAFALQVKPLDTQATLKTCAGTVTEACVVRHIKDTHEASLLRGRNVYNNYCILCHGAEGKGDGRAAKLHSPRPFNLTISAAPRDYTAQIVRKGGEALGRGKGMPPWGEQLTDEQMNDILNFLFEIRVNK
;
A
#
# COMPACT_ATOMS: atom_id res chain seq x y z
N MET A 1 -43.45 52.78 20.84
CA MET A 1 -42.87 51.50 21.26
C MET A 1 -42.88 50.56 20.07
N LYS A 2 -41.75 50.37 19.36
CA LYS A 2 -41.62 49.44 18.21
C LYS A 2 -40.79 48.23 18.69
N LEU A 3 -41.44 47.07 18.77
CA LEU A 3 -40.77 45.77 19.06
C LEU A 3 -39.95 45.33 17.86
N PHE A 4 -38.62 45.29 17.98
CA PHE A 4 -37.74 44.63 17.04
C PHE A 4 -37.75 43.12 17.33
N ARG A 5 -38.33 42.33 16.40
CA ARG A 5 -38.17 40.88 16.41
C ARG A 5 -36.85 40.53 15.77
N LEU A 6 -35.88 40.08 16.59
CA LEU A 6 -34.67 39.40 16.11
C LEU A 6 -35.06 38.03 15.60
N ALA A 7 -34.93 37.81 14.29
CA ALA A 7 -35.00 36.50 13.67
C ALA A 7 -33.61 35.86 13.84
N ALA A 8 -33.50 34.83 14.67
CA ALA A 8 -32.30 34.01 14.78
C ALA A 8 -32.20 33.12 13.55
N VAL A 9 -31.27 33.40 12.66
CA VAL A 9 -30.91 32.52 11.53
C VAL A 9 -30.10 31.36 12.11
N VAL A 10 -30.75 30.22 12.29
CA VAL A 10 -30.08 28.95 12.61
C VAL A 10 -29.41 28.45 11.33
N CYS A 11 -28.11 28.72 11.23
CA CYS A 11 -27.26 28.16 10.16
C CYS A 11 -27.06 26.66 10.47
N CYS A 12 -27.92 25.79 9.89
CA CYS A 12 -27.69 24.35 9.84
C CYS A 12 -26.45 24.08 8.99
N MET A 13 -25.28 23.95 9.65
CA MET A 13 -24.12 23.36 9.02
C MET A 13 -24.43 21.89 8.71
N VAL A 14 -24.70 21.60 7.45
CA VAL A 14 -24.75 20.23 6.94
C VAL A 14 -23.33 19.70 6.96
N ILE A 15 -22.99 19.00 8.04
CA ILE A 15 -21.74 18.24 8.12
C ILE A 15 -21.90 17.09 7.13
N SER A 16 -21.28 17.23 5.95
CA SER A 16 -21.15 16.13 5.01
C SER A 16 -20.51 14.95 5.73
N PRO A 17 -21.08 13.75 5.64
CA PRO A 17 -20.42 12.56 6.19
C PRO A 17 -19.10 12.42 5.44
N ALA A 18 -18.01 12.69 6.14
CA ALA A 18 -16.67 12.38 5.67
C ALA A 18 -16.69 10.93 5.17
N PHE A 19 -16.11 10.72 4.00
CA PHE A 19 -15.83 9.41 3.42
C PHE A 19 -14.93 8.66 4.40
N ALA A 20 -15.51 8.10 5.45
CA ALA A 20 -14.85 7.15 6.29
C ALA A 20 -14.62 5.92 5.41
N LEU A 21 -13.36 5.66 5.08
CA LEU A 21 -12.94 4.35 4.58
C LEU A 21 -13.57 3.32 5.51
N GLN A 22 -14.63 2.67 5.02
CA GLN A 22 -15.27 1.58 5.75
C GLN A 22 -14.34 0.37 5.65
N VAL A 23 -13.30 0.38 6.48
CA VAL A 23 -12.60 -0.85 6.82
C VAL A 23 -13.65 -1.72 7.46
N LYS A 24 -14.08 -2.75 6.73
CA LYS A 24 -15.01 -3.76 7.27
C LYS A 24 -14.39 -4.27 8.58
N PRO A 25 -15.04 -4.06 9.74
CA PRO A 25 -14.44 -4.51 10.99
C PRO A 25 -14.18 -6.01 10.88
N LEU A 26 -12.96 -6.44 11.22
CA LEU A 26 -12.67 -7.86 11.40
C LEU A 26 -13.75 -8.41 12.31
N ASP A 27 -14.54 -9.39 11.83
CA ASP A 27 -15.56 -10.02 12.67
C ASP A 27 -14.86 -10.79 13.78
N THR A 28 -14.65 -10.08 14.89
CA THR A 28 -13.96 -10.59 16.08
C THR A 28 -14.66 -11.83 16.63
N GLN A 29 -15.97 -11.91 16.47
CA GLN A 29 -16.74 -13.08 16.93
C GLN A 29 -16.53 -14.31 16.05
N ALA A 30 -16.48 -14.14 14.73
CA ALA A 30 -16.16 -15.22 13.81
C ALA A 30 -14.72 -15.73 14.04
N THR A 31 -13.78 -14.82 14.24
CA THR A 31 -12.39 -15.14 14.55
C THR A 31 -12.25 -15.87 15.88
N LEU A 32 -12.98 -15.44 16.93
CA LEU A 32 -12.99 -16.09 18.23
C LEU A 32 -13.58 -17.52 18.17
N LYS A 33 -14.65 -17.74 17.42
CA LYS A 33 -15.21 -19.09 17.20
C LYS A 33 -14.23 -20.02 16.50
N THR A 34 -13.50 -19.51 15.53
CA THR A 34 -12.55 -20.30 14.74
C THR A 34 -11.28 -20.63 15.54
N CYS A 35 -10.92 -19.78 16.51
CA CYS A 35 -9.79 -20.02 17.43
C CYS A 35 -10.15 -20.83 18.68
N ALA A 36 -11.28 -21.54 18.68
CA ALA A 36 -11.70 -22.43 19.79
C ALA A 36 -11.65 -21.77 21.19
N GLY A 37 -12.00 -20.51 21.28
CA GLY A 37 -12.09 -19.76 22.55
C GLY A 37 -10.78 -19.18 23.08
N THR A 38 -9.61 -19.53 22.50
CA THR A 38 -8.33 -18.95 22.88
C THR A 38 -7.69 -18.23 21.68
N VAL A 39 -7.68 -16.90 21.71
CA VAL A 39 -7.05 -16.10 20.66
C VAL A 39 -5.54 -16.09 20.90
N THR A 40 -4.82 -16.95 20.19
CA THR A 40 -3.34 -16.93 20.15
C THR A 40 -2.87 -16.17 18.93
N GLU A 41 -1.66 -15.59 19.01
CA GLU A 41 -1.03 -14.93 17.86
C GLU A 41 -0.98 -15.85 16.63
N ALA A 42 -0.64 -17.12 16.82
CA ALA A 42 -0.62 -18.10 15.73
C ALA A 42 -2.00 -18.32 15.08
N CYS A 43 -3.08 -18.26 15.85
CA CYS A 43 -4.43 -18.36 15.31
C CYS A 43 -4.82 -17.12 14.51
N VAL A 44 -4.54 -15.93 15.04
CA VAL A 44 -4.78 -14.65 14.35
C VAL A 44 -4.01 -14.61 13.03
N VAL A 45 -2.72 -14.91 13.05
CA VAL A 45 -1.86 -14.96 11.85
C VAL A 45 -2.43 -15.92 10.81
N ARG A 46 -2.91 -17.11 11.22
CA ARG A 46 -3.48 -18.08 10.28
C ARG A 46 -4.75 -17.56 9.59
N HIS A 47 -5.60 -16.83 10.30
CA HIS A 47 -6.86 -16.33 9.74
C HIS A 47 -6.73 -15.08 8.89
N ILE A 48 -5.74 -14.22 9.18
CA ILE A 48 -5.51 -13.01 8.40
C ILE A 48 -4.46 -13.20 7.31
N LYS A 49 -3.71 -14.31 7.34
CA LYS A 49 -2.57 -14.55 6.44
C LYS A 49 -2.92 -14.34 4.97
N ASP A 50 -4.08 -14.84 4.55
CA ASP A 50 -4.50 -14.85 3.15
C ASP A 50 -5.40 -13.65 2.79
N THR A 51 -5.52 -12.66 3.67
CA THR A 51 -6.26 -11.43 3.36
C THR A 51 -5.42 -10.47 2.52
N HIS A 52 -6.11 -9.62 1.75
CA HIS A 52 -5.45 -8.58 0.96
C HIS A 52 -4.66 -7.60 1.85
N GLU A 53 -5.22 -7.22 2.99
CA GLU A 53 -4.61 -6.32 3.98
C GLU A 53 -3.30 -6.90 4.53
N ALA A 54 -3.28 -8.20 4.84
CA ALA A 54 -2.06 -8.87 5.29
C ALA A 54 -1.00 -8.90 4.19
N SER A 55 -1.41 -9.15 2.94
CA SER A 55 -0.53 -9.08 1.78
C SER A 55 0.08 -7.69 1.60
N LEU A 56 -0.71 -6.62 1.77
CA LEU A 56 -0.22 -5.24 1.72
C LEU A 56 0.82 -4.94 2.81
N LEU A 57 0.60 -5.43 4.02
CA LEU A 57 1.55 -5.26 5.14
C LEU A 57 2.87 -6.00 4.87
N ARG A 58 2.80 -7.25 4.40
CA ARG A 58 3.99 -8.02 4.01
C ARG A 58 4.71 -7.36 2.83
N GLY A 59 3.97 -6.90 1.83
CA GLY A 59 4.50 -6.16 0.68
C GLY A 59 5.20 -4.86 1.08
N ARG A 60 4.64 -4.11 2.04
CA ARG A 60 5.30 -2.94 2.63
C ARG A 60 6.62 -3.32 3.31
N ASN A 61 6.68 -4.44 4.02
CA ASN A 61 7.91 -4.92 4.64
C ASN A 61 8.97 -5.26 3.58
N VAL A 62 8.59 -5.94 2.51
CA VAL A 62 9.48 -6.19 1.37
C VAL A 62 9.98 -4.87 0.77
N TYR A 63 9.09 -3.92 0.55
CA TYR A 63 9.42 -2.59 0.04
C TYR A 63 10.46 -1.87 0.91
N ASN A 64 10.26 -1.87 2.21
CA ASN A 64 11.15 -1.22 3.17
C ASN A 64 12.55 -1.84 3.20
N ASN A 65 12.64 -3.15 2.95
CA ASN A 65 13.92 -3.85 2.98
C ASN A 65 14.71 -3.72 1.66
N TYR A 66 14.04 -3.67 0.51
CA TYR A 66 14.69 -3.80 -0.79
C TYR A 66 14.52 -2.57 -1.70
N CYS A 67 13.48 -1.76 -1.54
CA CYS A 67 13.07 -0.76 -2.52
C CYS A 67 13.22 0.69 -2.03
N ILE A 68 12.97 0.93 -0.73
CA ILE A 68 12.85 2.27 -0.15
C ILE A 68 14.10 3.13 -0.36
N LEU A 69 15.30 2.51 -0.36
CA LEU A 69 16.55 3.23 -0.46
C LEU A 69 16.65 4.05 -1.75
N CYS A 70 16.13 3.50 -2.85
CA CYS A 70 16.11 4.14 -4.15
C CYS A 70 14.76 4.81 -4.45
N HIS A 71 13.63 4.12 -4.18
CA HIS A 71 12.31 4.61 -4.56
C HIS A 71 11.67 5.57 -3.55
N GLY A 72 12.25 5.72 -2.34
CA GLY A 72 11.73 6.62 -1.28
C GLY A 72 10.57 6.01 -0.50
N ALA A 73 10.25 6.63 0.64
CA ALA A 73 9.22 6.11 1.57
C ALA A 73 7.81 6.04 0.95
N GLU A 74 7.51 6.95 0.02
CA GLU A 74 6.21 7.05 -0.66
C GLU A 74 6.24 6.51 -2.10
N GLY A 75 7.37 5.95 -2.55
CA GLY A 75 7.51 5.43 -3.91
C GLY A 75 7.72 6.49 -4.99
N LYS A 76 8.08 7.72 -4.62
CA LYS A 76 8.23 8.86 -5.54
C LYS A 76 9.54 8.89 -6.34
N GLY A 77 10.43 7.94 -6.11
CA GLY A 77 11.75 7.92 -6.76
C GLY A 77 12.76 8.87 -6.13
N ASP A 78 12.52 9.29 -4.91
CA ASP A 78 13.25 10.29 -4.13
C ASP A 78 14.05 9.70 -2.95
N GLY A 79 14.28 8.39 -2.95
CA GLY A 79 15.06 7.72 -1.92
C GLY A 79 16.48 8.27 -1.77
N ARG A 80 17.11 7.99 -0.64
CA ARG A 80 18.44 8.52 -0.31
C ARG A 80 19.51 8.20 -1.37
N ALA A 81 19.41 7.04 -2.02
CA ALA A 81 20.32 6.63 -3.10
C ALA A 81 19.85 7.08 -4.49
N ALA A 82 18.68 7.71 -4.63
CA ALA A 82 18.12 8.08 -5.93
C ALA A 82 19.06 8.92 -6.79
N LYS A 83 19.84 9.81 -6.15
CA LYS A 83 20.78 10.72 -6.84
C LYS A 83 21.98 9.98 -7.43
N LEU A 84 22.26 8.75 -7.00
CA LEU A 84 23.40 7.94 -7.47
C LEU A 84 23.10 7.22 -8.78
N HIS A 85 21.84 7.25 -9.24
CA HIS A 85 21.39 6.53 -10.41
C HIS A 85 21.02 7.47 -11.57
N SER A 86 21.38 7.04 -12.79
CA SER A 86 20.96 7.67 -14.05
C SER A 86 20.48 6.57 -15.01
N PRO A 87 19.21 6.60 -15.45
CA PRO A 87 18.15 7.52 -14.99
C PRO A 87 17.81 7.33 -13.50
N ARG A 88 17.20 8.35 -12.89
CA ARG A 88 16.70 8.24 -11.51
C ARG A 88 15.62 7.18 -11.39
N PRO A 89 15.44 6.60 -10.18
CA PRO A 89 14.34 5.68 -9.93
C PRO A 89 12.99 6.29 -10.31
N PHE A 90 12.18 5.48 -10.96
CA PHE A 90 10.86 5.91 -11.42
C PHE A 90 9.92 6.20 -10.24
N ASN A 91 9.06 7.19 -10.38
CA ASN A 91 7.96 7.44 -9.44
C ASN A 91 6.89 6.36 -9.60
N LEU A 92 6.82 5.44 -8.64
CA LEU A 92 5.92 4.27 -8.67
C LEU A 92 4.45 4.67 -8.49
N THR A 93 4.18 5.80 -7.83
CA THR A 93 2.81 6.24 -7.53
C THR A 93 2.01 6.63 -8.78
N ILE A 94 2.70 7.00 -9.86
CA ILE A 94 2.08 7.38 -11.14
C ILE A 94 2.25 6.31 -12.22
N SER A 95 2.70 5.09 -11.83
CA SER A 95 2.94 4.01 -12.78
C SER A 95 1.64 3.49 -13.38
N ALA A 96 1.54 3.48 -14.72
CA ALA A 96 0.49 2.81 -15.47
C ALA A 96 0.90 1.41 -15.97
N ALA A 97 2.07 0.91 -15.56
CA ALA A 97 2.58 -0.37 -16.01
C ALA A 97 1.67 -1.53 -15.56
N PRO A 98 1.34 -2.49 -16.44
CA PRO A 98 0.55 -3.65 -16.06
C PRO A 98 1.31 -4.54 -15.07
N ARG A 99 0.55 -5.40 -14.36
CA ARG A 99 1.10 -6.24 -13.29
C ARG A 99 2.24 -7.14 -13.77
N ASP A 100 2.06 -7.77 -14.92
CA ASP A 100 3.06 -8.70 -15.46
C ASP A 100 4.37 -8.00 -15.82
N TYR A 101 4.30 -6.80 -16.39
CA TYR A 101 5.49 -5.98 -16.63
C TYR A 101 6.15 -5.56 -15.32
N THR A 102 5.37 -5.14 -14.33
CA THR A 102 5.88 -4.78 -13.00
C THR A 102 6.57 -5.98 -12.34
N ALA A 103 5.99 -7.18 -12.45
CA ALA A 103 6.60 -8.42 -11.96
C ALA A 103 7.93 -8.72 -12.67
N GLN A 104 7.98 -8.54 -13.99
CA GLN A 104 9.21 -8.80 -14.75
C GLN A 104 10.33 -7.83 -14.37
N ILE A 105 10.04 -6.53 -14.22
CA ILE A 105 11.07 -5.56 -13.87
C ILE A 105 11.60 -5.76 -12.44
N VAL A 106 10.75 -6.16 -11.50
CA VAL A 106 11.19 -6.54 -10.16
C VAL A 106 12.06 -7.80 -10.19
N ARG A 107 11.64 -8.84 -10.93
CA ARG A 107 12.39 -10.11 -11.01
C ARG A 107 13.72 -9.96 -11.73
N LYS A 108 13.75 -9.28 -12.88
CA LYS A 108 14.87 -9.28 -13.82
C LYS A 108 15.76 -8.04 -13.73
N GLY A 109 15.32 -7.02 -12.99
CA GLY A 109 16.01 -5.73 -12.93
C GLY A 109 15.73 -4.83 -14.13
N GLY A 110 16.19 -3.58 -14.01
CA GLY A 110 15.96 -2.55 -15.03
C GLY A 110 16.71 -2.81 -16.33
N GLU A 111 17.94 -3.28 -16.26
CA GLU A 111 18.80 -3.51 -17.43
C GLU A 111 18.19 -4.54 -18.39
N ALA A 112 17.67 -5.63 -17.87
CA ALA A 112 17.05 -6.70 -18.67
C ALA A 112 15.83 -6.24 -19.49
N LEU A 113 15.22 -5.12 -19.08
CA LEU A 113 14.05 -4.52 -19.73
C LEU A 113 14.35 -3.16 -20.38
N GLY A 114 15.63 -2.85 -20.61
CA GLY A 114 16.05 -1.61 -21.26
C GLY A 114 15.78 -0.33 -20.45
N ARG A 115 15.65 -0.44 -19.11
CA ARG A 115 15.32 0.70 -18.22
C ARG A 115 16.52 1.30 -17.49
N GLY A 116 17.69 0.73 -17.65
CA GLY A 116 18.92 1.17 -16.98
C GLY A 116 19.39 0.24 -15.88
N LYS A 117 20.65 0.37 -15.52
CA LYS A 117 21.35 -0.56 -14.61
C LYS A 117 21.07 -0.34 -13.12
N GLY A 118 20.43 0.79 -12.78
CA GLY A 118 20.27 1.21 -11.39
C GLY A 118 19.32 0.36 -10.56
N MET A 119 18.42 -0.40 -11.20
CA MET A 119 17.51 -1.31 -10.51
C MET A 119 18.01 -2.75 -10.66
N PRO A 120 18.48 -3.38 -9.58
CA PRO A 120 18.97 -4.76 -9.62
C PRO A 120 17.81 -5.77 -9.76
N PRO A 121 18.10 -7.02 -10.18
CA PRO A 121 17.13 -8.10 -10.17
C PRO A 121 16.89 -8.61 -8.75
N TRP A 122 15.63 -8.85 -8.41
CA TRP A 122 15.21 -9.35 -7.09
C TRP A 122 14.59 -10.75 -7.15
N GLY A 123 14.59 -11.39 -8.33
CA GLY A 123 13.91 -12.66 -8.54
C GLY A 123 14.46 -13.83 -7.72
N GLU A 124 15.76 -13.82 -7.40
CA GLU A 124 16.40 -14.86 -6.58
C GLU A 124 16.30 -14.58 -5.07
N GLN A 125 16.10 -13.31 -4.68
CA GLN A 125 16.04 -12.87 -3.28
C GLN A 125 14.63 -12.92 -2.71
N LEU A 126 13.60 -12.82 -3.57
CA LEU A 126 12.20 -12.80 -3.15
C LEU A 126 11.54 -14.13 -3.46
N THR A 127 10.85 -14.70 -2.47
CA THR A 127 9.95 -15.83 -2.70
C THR A 127 8.76 -15.44 -3.58
N ASP A 128 8.03 -16.39 -4.14
CA ASP A 128 6.83 -16.10 -4.93
C ASP A 128 5.73 -15.42 -4.11
N GLU A 129 5.61 -15.74 -2.82
CA GLU A 129 4.70 -15.05 -1.89
C GLU A 129 5.13 -13.59 -1.72
N GLN A 130 6.40 -13.32 -1.42
CA GLN A 130 6.93 -11.97 -1.30
C GLN A 130 6.80 -11.18 -2.60
N MET A 131 6.99 -11.83 -3.75
CA MET A 131 6.78 -11.22 -5.06
C MET A 131 5.33 -10.81 -5.27
N ASN A 132 4.38 -11.66 -4.90
CA ASN A 132 2.96 -11.33 -4.98
C ASN A 132 2.59 -10.18 -4.02
N ASP A 133 3.10 -10.23 -2.78
CA ASP A 133 2.85 -9.22 -1.76
C ASP A 133 3.41 -7.85 -2.15
N ILE A 134 4.65 -7.79 -2.66
CA ILE A 134 5.23 -6.53 -3.13
C ILE A 134 4.45 -5.96 -4.31
N LEU A 135 3.99 -6.78 -5.24
CA LEU A 135 3.16 -6.33 -6.34
C LEU A 135 1.83 -5.74 -5.85
N ASN A 136 1.16 -6.38 -4.89
CA ASN A 136 -0.05 -5.84 -4.29
C ASN A 136 0.21 -4.47 -3.66
N PHE A 137 1.28 -4.33 -2.90
CA PHE A 137 1.68 -3.05 -2.30
C PHE A 137 1.99 -1.98 -3.35
N LEU A 138 2.76 -2.32 -4.40
CA LEU A 138 3.10 -1.38 -5.48
C LEU A 138 1.86 -0.89 -6.25
N PHE A 139 0.84 -1.73 -6.38
CA PHE A 139 -0.43 -1.33 -7.00
C PHE A 139 -1.29 -0.49 -6.05
N GLU A 140 -1.20 -0.75 -4.74
CA GLU A 140 -1.94 0.00 -3.74
C GLU A 140 -1.49 1.46 -3.63
N ILE A 141 -0.19 1.73 -3.73
CA ILE A 141 0.36 3.10 -3.63
C ILE A 141 0.13 3.96 -4.88
N ARG A 142 -0.46 3.45 -5.95
CA ARG A 142 -0.76 4.24 -7.16
C ARG A 142 -1.89 5.22 -6.93
N VAL A 143 -1.70 6.46 -7.38
CA VAL A 143 -2.72 7.53 -7.25
C VAL A 143 -3.81 7.46 -8.31
N ASN A 144 -3.56 6.78 -9.44
CA ASN A 144 -4.51 6.57 -10.53
C ASN A 144 -4.92 5.09 -10.53
N LYS A 145 -5.92 4.75 -9.74
CA LYS A 145 -6.53 3.40 -9.71
C LYS A 145 -7.71 3.33 -10.64
#